data_9e9cf1a8a498b3be989401be56f7e908
#
_entry.id   9e9cf1a8a498b3be989401be56f7e908
#
_cell.length_a   1.000
_cell.length_b   1.000
_cell.length_c   1.000
_cell.angle_alpha   90.00
_cell.angle_beta   90.00
_cell.angle_gamma   90.00
#
_symmetry.space_group_name_H-M   'P 1'
#
loop_
_entity.id
_entity.type
_entity.pdbx_description
1 polymer ?
#
loop_
_entity_poly.entity_id
_entity_poly.type
_entity_poly.pdbx_seq_one_letter_code
_entity_poly.pdbx_strand_id
1 'polypeptide(L)'
;MRQLWLLLVVSACKAEPPPAAPKYPSKYAVHGIDVSRHNGVIDWNAVAGAGVHFAWVKASEGGDVRDPRFVGNATGAEAAHVRSGPYHFFTFCRPGSEQAENFLKAIAGTPRALPIAVDVEFVGNCREPPAPNVIREQLNVWLEKVEGQTGSRVVIYSTPDAVTALLQGIDRPLWIRSIAREPADPWSFWQFDPSGRVPGIEGPVDLDVFRGAPAELESLLQPAR
;
A
#
# COMPACT_ATOMS: atom_id res chain seq x y z
N MET A 1 70.51 11.17 0.52
CA MET A 1 69.12 11.62 0.39
C MET A 1 68.28 10.43 -0.02
N ARG A 2 67.48 9.88 0.90
CA ARG A 2 66.56 8.75 0.61
C ARG A 2 65.19 9.31 0.30
N GLN A 3 64.72 9.16 -0.93
CA GLN A 3 63.35 9.52 -1.32
C GLN A 3 62.38 8.46 -0.80
N LEU A 4 61.45 8.90 0.05
CA LEU A 4 60.36 8.09 0.57
C LEU A 4 59.20 8.18 -0.41
N TRP A 5 58.86 7.10 -1.09
CA TRP A 5 57.65 7.03 -1.95
C TRP A 5 56.46 6.66 -1.06
N LEU A 6 55.54 7.60 -0.93
CA LEU A 6 54.23 7.36 -0.27
C LEU A 6 53.29 6.69 -1.27
N LEU A 7 53.02 5.41 -1.08
CA LEU A 7 52.02 4.67 -1.81
C LEU A 7 50.62 5.06 -1.27
N LEU A 8 49.88 5.86 -2.01
CA LEU A 8 48.46 6.09 -1.75
C LEU A 8 47.67 4.83 -2.15
N VAL A 9 47.16 4.10 -1.16
CA VAL A 9 46.19 3.02 -1.37
C VAL A 9 44.82 3.66 -1.52
N VAL A 10 44.34 3.79 -2.76
CA VAL A 10 42.95 4.18 -3.05
C VAL A 10 42.06 2.94 -2.84
N SER A 11 41.40 2.88 -1.70
CA SER A 11 40.37 1.88 -1.45
C SER A 11 39.15 2.19 -2.33
N ALA A 12 39.01 1.45 -3.42
CA ALA A 12 37.80 1.53 -4.23
C ALA A 12 36.66 0.86 -3.46
N CYS A 13 35.73 1.66 -2.91
CA CYS A 13 34.44 1.15 -2.47
C CYS A 13 33.75 0.50 -3.67
N LYS A 14 33.67 -0.83 -3.68
CA LYS A 14 32.82 -1.55 -4.63
C LYS A 14 31.38 -1.22 -4.25
N ALA A 15 30.69 -0.48 -5.11
CA ALA A 15 29.22 -0.33 -5.01
C ALA A 15 28.60 -1.73 -5.06
N GLU A 16 27.72 -2.04 -4.11
CA GLU A 16 26.94 -3.27 -4.18
C GLU A 16 26.13 -3.26 -5.49
N PRO A 17 26.01 -4.42 -6.16
CA PRO A 17 25.15 -4.51 -7.33
C PRO A 17 23.72 -4.14 -6.94
N PRO A 18 22.98 -3.46 -7.83
CA PRO A 18 21.57 -3.14 -7.57
C PRO A 18 20.79 -4.41 -7.24
N PRO A 19 19.79 -4.34 -6.34
CA PRO A 19 18.98 -5.49 -6.01
C PRO A 19 18.36 -6.07 -7.28
N ALA A 20 18.24 -7.40 -7.33
CA ALA A 20 17.60 -8.08 -8.44
C ALA A 20 16.14 -7.61 -8.59
N ALA A 21 15.62 -7.62 -9.83
CA ALA A 21 14.23 -7.30 -10.07
C ALA A 21 13.28 -8.16 -9.22
N PRO A 22 12.16 -7.59 -8.73
CA PRO A 22 11.21 -8.32 -7.91
C PRO A 22 10.60 -9.50 -8.67
N LYS A 23 10.31 -10.59 -7.96
CA LYS A 23 9.74 -11.82 -8.56
C LYS A 23 8.24 -11.84 -8.35
N TYR A 24 7.50 -11.41 -9.35
CA TYR A 24 6.04 -11.50 -9.38
C TYR A 24 5.56 -12.84 -9.97
N PRO A 25 4.37 -13.34 -9.58
CA PRO A 25 3.75 -14.50 -10.22
C PRO A 25 3.48 -14.21 -11.71
N SER A 26 4.04 -15.02 -12.60
CA SER A 26 4.07 -14.77 -14.05
C SER A 26 2.71 -14.70 -14.74
N LYS A 27 1.65 -15.18 -14.09
CA LYS A 27 0.29 -15.15 -14.66
C LYS A 27 -0.39 -13.78 -14.54
N TYR A 28 0.17 -12.84 -13.75
CA TYR A 28 -0.37 -11.49 -13.57
C TYR A 28 0.51 -10.47 -14.28
N ALA A 29 -0.11 -9.66 -15.12
CA ALA A 29 0.61 -8.65 -15.91
C ALA A 29 0.79 -7.31 -15.17
N VAL A 30 0.03 -7.10 -14.09
CA VAL A 30 0.02 -5.83 -13.36
C VAL A 30 0.59 -6.03 -11.96
N HIS A 31 1.75 -5.45 -11.72
CA HIS A 31 2.57 -5.61 -10.54
C HIS A 31 2.49 -4.36 -9.66
N GLY A 32 2.44 -4.53 -8.37
CA GLY A 32 2.36 -3.46 -7.40
C GLY A 32 3.16 -3.68 -6.14
N ILE A 33 3.13 -2.68 -5.30
CA ILE A 33 3.70 -2.68 -3.95
C ILE A 33 2.76 -1.95 -3.00
N ASP A 34 2.91 -2.19 -1.71
CA ASP A 34 2.37 -1.25 -0.74
C ASP A 34 3.47 -0.74 0.21
N VAL A 35 3.34 0.55 0.58
CA VAL A 35 4.40 1.26 1.28
C VAL A 35 3.86 2.19 2.36
N SER A 36 4.71 2.43 3.35
CA SER A 36 4.48 3.38 4.43
C SER A 36 5.78 4.09 4.82
N ARG A 37 5.75 4.89 5.88
CA ARG A 37 6.95 5.49 6.46
C ARG A 37 8.08 4.49 6.76
N HIS A 38 7.74 3.22 6.97
CA HIS A 38 8.69 2.18 7.32
C HIS A 38 9.66 1.82 6.18
N ASN A 39 9.27 2.10 4.94
CA ASN A 39 10.11 1.89 3.75
C ASN A 39 11.11 3.02 3.49
N GLY A 40 11.17 4.03 4.37
CA GLY A 40 12.16 5.11 4.29
C GLY A 40 11.92 6.08 3.12
N VAL A 41 13.01 6.55 2.52
CA VAL A 41 12.99 7.38 1.31
C VAL A 41 12.99 6.44 0.10
N ILE A 42 12.08 6.65 -0.83
CA ILE A 42 11.90 5.81 -2.01
C ILE A 42 12.37 6.56 -3.27
N ASP A 43 13.21 5.91 -4.07
CA ASP A 43 13.51 6.34 -5.43
C ASP A 43 12.44 5.76 -6.38
N TRP A 44 11.40 6.54 -6.63
CA TRP A 44 10.27 6.14 -7.45
C TRP A 44 10.63 5.89 -8.92
N ASN A 45 11.69 6.52 -9.45
CA ASN A 45 12.16 6.23 -10.80
C ASN A 45 12.77 4.83 -10.90
N ALA A 46 13.54 4.42 -9.89
CA ALA A 46 14.06 3.07 -9.82
C ALA A 46 12.94 2.03 -9.61
N VAL A 47 11.93 2.35 -8.79
CA VAL A 47 10.73 1.51 -8.60
C VAL A 47 9.97 1.31 -9.92
N ALA A 48 9.71 2.37 -10.67
CA ALA A 48 9.07 2.30 -11.98
C ALA A 48 9.90 1.48 -12.98
N GLY A 49 11.23 1.70 -13.00
CA GLY A 49 12.19 0.95 -13.83
C GLY A 49 12.25 -0.55 -13.50
N ALA A 50 11.83 -0.95 -12.30
CA ALA A 50 11.72 -2.36 -11.87
C ALA A 50 10.41 -3.03 -12.32
N GLY A 51 9.53 -2.35 -13.06
CA GLY A 51 8.28 -2.89 -13.57
C GLY A 51 7.12 -2.85 -12.57
N VAL A 52 7.18 -1.96 -11.58
CA VAL A 52 6.07 -1.68 -10.67
C VAL A 52 5.09 -0.71 -11.36
N HIS A 53 3.84 -1.12 -11.49
CA HIS A 53 2.79 -0.37 -12.17
C HIS A 53 1.94 0.45 -11.21
N PHE A 54 1.77 -0.05 -9.98
CA PHE A 54 0.95 0.63 -8.98
C PHE A 54 1.52 0.52 -7.55
N ALA A 55 1.07 1.43 -6.67
CA ALA A 55 1.44 1.42 -5.26
C ALA A 55 0.26 1.82 -4.36
N TRP A 56 0.02 1.05 -3.32
CA TRP A 56 -0.78 1.51 -2.20
C TRP A 56 0.10 2.26 -1.21
N VAL A 57 -0.30 3.46 -0.79
CA VAL A 57 0.52 4.33 0.06
C VAL A 57 -0.24 4.65 1.35
N LYS A 58 0.33 4.29 2.50
CA LYS A 58 -0.28 4.59 3.80
C LYS A 58 -0.46 6.09 3.97
N ALA A 59 -1.70 6.52 4.21
CA ALA A 59 -2.03 7.91 4.45
C ALA A 59 -2.26 8.19 5.94
N SER A 60 -2.95 7.28 6.64
CA SER A 60 -3.28 7.46 8.04
C SER A 60 -3.61 6.15 8.74
N GLU A 61 -3.73 6.22 10.06
CA GLU A 61 -4.09 5.12 10.95
C GLU A 61 -4.92 5.66 12.11
N GLY A 62 -5.98 4.95 12.47
CA GLY A 62 -6.86 5.36 13.57
C GLY A 62 -7.36 6.79 13.44
N GLY A 63 -7.71 7.42 14.55
CA GLY A 63 -8.31 8.74 14.56
C GLY A 63 -7.33 9.93 14.45
N ASP A 64 -6.03 9.72 14.62
CA ASP A 64 -5.06 10.79 14.86
C ASP A 64 -3.67 10.61 14.24
N VAL A 65 -3.33 9.41 13.77
CA VAL A 65 -2.03 9.16 13.14
C VAL A 65 -2.10 9.44 11.63
N ARG A 66 -1.14 10.20 11.11
CA ARG A 66 -0.91 10.41 9.67
C ARG A 66 0.49 9.98 9.31
N ASP A 67 0.63 9.30 8.18
CA ASP A 67 1.95 8.88 7.72
C ASP A 67 2.73 10.10 7.21
N PRO A 68 3.89 10.43 7.82
CA PRO A 68 4.64 11.62 7.45
C PRO A 68 5.26 11.55 6.05
N ARG A 69 5.29 10.37 5.43
CA ARG A 69 5.81 10.19 4.07
C ARG A 69 4.72 10.10 3.00
N PHE A 70 3.46 10.11 3.40
CA PHE A 70 2.34 9.92 2.47
C PHE A 70 2.41 10.87 1.27
N VAL A 71 2.45 12.18 1.52
CA VAL A 71 2.46 13.19 0.44
C VAL A 71 3.67 13.03 -0.46
N GLY A 72 4.86 12.82 0.13
CA GLY A 72 6.10 12.60 -0.63
C GLY A 72 6.06 11.34 -1.48
N ASN A 73 5.52 10.23 -0.95
CA ASN A 73 5.38 8.99 -1.68
C ASN A 73 4.35 9.10 -2.81
N ALA A 74 3.17 9.68 -2.54
CA ALA A 74 2.13 9.85 -3.57
C ALA A 74 2.59 10.75 -4.72
N THR A 75 3.23 11.89 -4.43
CA THR A 75 3.75 12.79 -5.45
C THR A 75 4.95 12.21 -6.20
N GLY A 76 5.82 11.47 -5.52
CA GLY A 76 6.95 10.78 -6.14
C GLY A 76 6.50 9.66 -7.09
N ALA A 77 5.52 8.86 -6.67
CA ALA A 77 4.93 7.81 -7.49
C ALA A 77 4.29 8.40 -8.77
N GLU A 78 3.49 9.47 -8.62
CA GLU A 78 2.87 10.16 -9.75
C GLU A 78 3.93 10.68 -10.74
N ALA A 79 4.96 11.35 -10.24
CA ALA A 79 6.05 11.89 -11.08
C ALA A 79 6.81 10.78 -11.84
N ALA A 80 6.90 9.59 -11.28
CA ALA A 80 7.51 8.41 -11.90
C ALA A 80 6.52 7.55 -12.70
N HIS A 81 5.27 8.01 -12.88
CA HIS A 81 4.20 7.27 -13.57
C HIS A 81 3.83 5.93 -12.92
N VAL A 82 4.11 5.76 -11.64
CA VAL A 82 3.58 4.66 -10.82
C VAL A 82 2.22 5.09 -10.26
N ARG A 83 1.16 4.38 -10.61
CA ARG A 83 -0.19 4.73 -10.16
C ARG A 83 -0.33 4.50 -8.68
N SER A 84 -0.69 5.53 -7.92
CA SER A 84 -0.80 5.39 -6.47
C SER A 84 -2.21 5.63 -5.95
N GLY A 85 -2.55 4.95 -4.85
CA GLY A 85 -3.76 5.16 -4.09
C GLY A 85 -3.48 5.21 -2.58
N PRO A 86 -4.20 6.04 -1.83
CA PRO A 86 -4.02 6.10 -0.39
C PRO A 86 -4.70 4.94 0.31
N TYR A 87 -4.09 4.44 1.40
CA TYR A 87 -4.79 3.54 2.30
C TYR A 87 -4.81 4.05 3.75
N HIS A 88 -5.84 3.61 4.49
CA HIS A 88 -6.05 3.87 5.90
C HIS A 88 -5.97 2.57 6.69
N PHE A 89 -5.15 2.50 7.73
CA PHE A 89 -5.16 1.39 8.68
C PHE A 89 -6.28 1.62 9.70
N PHE A 90 -7.31 0.77 9.63
CA PHE A 90 -8.51 0.89 10.45
C PHE A 90 -8.30 0.25 11.82
N THR A 91 -8.33 1.04 12.88
CA THR A 91 -8.20 0.54 14.25
C THR A 91 -9.57 0.19 14.86
N PHE A 92 -9.71 -1.00 15.40
CA PHE A 92 -11.00 -1.51 15.88
C PHE A 92 -11.53 -0.81 17.13
N CYS A 93 -10.66 -0.15 17.89
CA CYS A 93 -10.98 0.51 19.15
C CYS A 93 -11.25 2.02 19.03
N ARG A 94 -11.48 2.53 17.82
CA ARG A 94 -11.76 3.94 17.57
C ARG A 94 -13.04 4.09 16.73
N PRO A 95 -13.82 5.17 16.93
CA PRO A 95 -15.00 5.43 16.10
C PRO A 95 -14.67 5.55 14.62
N GLY A 96 -15.47 4.91 13.75
CA GLY A 96 -15.30 4.97 12.31
C GLY A 96 -15.38 6.39 11.75
N SER A 97 -16.26 7.23 12.31
CA SER A 97 -16.41 8.62 11.90
C SER A 97 -15.16 9.47 12.16
N GLU A 98 -14.48 9.26 13.29
CA GLU A 98 -13.23 9.93 13.65
C GLU A 98 -12.09 9.52 12.72
N GLN A 99 -11.98 8.22 12.45
CA GLN A 99 -10.99 7.67 11.54
C GLN A 99 -11.19 8.18 10.10
N ALA A 100 -12.46 8.27 9.64
CA ALA A 100 -12.78 8.84 8.34
C ALA A 100 -12.37 10.31 8.24
N GLU A 101 -12.59 11.11 9.28
CA GLU A 101 -12.11 12.51 9.31
C GLU A 101 -10.60 12.64 9.25
N ASN A 102 -9.88 11.81 10.01
CA ASN A 102 -8.43 11.79 9.98
C ASN A 102 -7.92 11.45 8.57
N PHE A 103 -8.47 10.40 7.97
CA PHE A 103 -8.12 9.97 6.63
C PHE A 103 -8.39 11.04 5.56
N LEU A 104 -9.59 11.60 5.53
CA LEU A 104 -9.97 12.63 4.56
C LEU A 104 -9.10 13.89 4.66
N LYS A 105 -8.70 14.28 5.89
CA LYS A 105 -7.74 15.37 6.09
C LYS A 105 -6.34 14.98 5.61
N ALA A 106 -5.93 13.71 5.76
CA ALA A 106 -4.61 13.25 5.31
C ALA A 106 -4.47 13.28 3.79
N ILE A 107 -5.53 12.90 3.04
CA ILE A 107 -5.50 12.81 1.58
C ILE A 107 -5.85 14.11 0.86
N ALA A 108 -6.24 15.16 1.59
CA ALA A 108 -6.69 16.41 0.99
C ALA A 108 -5.57 17.05 0.11
N GLY A 109 -5.90 17.35 -1.14
CA GLY A 109 -4.97 17.97 -2.10
C GLY A 109 -3.83 17.07 -2.59
N THR A 110 -3.82 15.78 -2.22
CA THR A 110 -2.79 14.84 -2.68
C THR A 110 -3.28 14.10 -3.94
N PRO A 111 -2.41 13.94 -4.95
CA PRO A 111 -2.76 13.20 -6.17
C PRO A 111 -3.03 11.73 -5.83
N ARG A 112 -3.98 11.15 -6.56
CA ARG A 112 -4.29 9.73 -6.50
C ARG A 112 -4.79 9.23 -7.85
N ALA A 113 -4.27 8.12 -8.27
CA ALA A 113 -4.64 7.47 -9.52
C ALA A 113 -5.33 6.11 -9.29
N LEU A 114 -5.24 5.52 -8.10
CA LEU A 114 -6.00 4.35 -7.68
C LEU A 114 -7.21 4.76 -6.82
N PRO A 115 -8.19 3.88 -6.64
CA PRO A 115 -9.21 4.02 -5.61
C PRO A 115 -8.60 4.23 -4.22
N ILE A 116 -9.42 4.55 -3.26
CA ILE A 116 -9.05 4.57 -1.83
C ILE A 116 -9.07 3.14 -1.31
N ALA A 117 -8.14 2.79 -0.42
CA ALA A 117 -8.19 1.53 0.31
C ALA A 117 -8.35 1.73 1.82
N VAL A 118 -8.98 0.75 2.48
CA VAL A 118 -9.01 0.62 3.94
C VAL A 118 -8.46 -0.75 4.33
N ASP A 119 -7.52 -0.74 5.25
CA ASP A 119 -6.85 -1.93 5.76
C ASP A 119 -7.55 -2.40 7.05
N VAL A 120 -8.16 -3.58 6.99
CA VAL A 120 -8.99 -4.19 8.03
C VAL A 120 -8.41 -5.56 8.38
N GLU A 121 -7.50 -5.60 9.33
CA GLU A 121 -6.84 -6.83 9.78
C GLU A 121 -6.66 -6.87 11.30
N PHE A 122 -6.49 -8.07 11.86
CA PHE A 122 -6.27 -8.23 13.30
C PHE A 122 -4.84 -7.90 13.73
N VAL A 123 -3.86 -8.16 12.85
CA VAL A 123 -2.45 -7.95 13.16
C VAL A 123 -2.14 -6.46 13.31
N GLY A 124 -1.46 -6.09 14.39
CA GLY A 124 -1.14 -4.69 14.66
C GLY A 124 -2.28 -3.84 15.20
N ASN A 125 -3.47 -4.42 15.36
CA ASN A 125 -4.67 -3.73 15.84
C ASN A 125 -4.72 -3.64 17.39
N CYS A 126 -5.76 -3.07 17.95
CA CYS A 126 -5.88 -2.90 19.38
C CYS A 126 -5.97 -4.24 20.13
N ARG A 127 -5.43 -4.27 21.35
CA ARG A 127 -5.29 -5.51 22.16
C ARG A 127 -6.62 -6.18 22.51
N GLU A 128 -7.65 -5.39 22.77
CA GLU A 128 -8.98 -5.84 23.19
C GLU A 128 -10.02 -5.30 22.19
N PRO A 129 -10.15 -5.92 21.00
CA PRO A 129 -11.09 -5.45 20.01
C PRO A 129 -12.53 -5.69 20.47
N PRO A 130 -13.47 -4.81 20.10
CA PRO A 130 -14.88 -5.03 20.34
C PRO A 130 -15.41 -6.22 19.52
N ALA A 131 -16.66 -6.61 19.77
CA ALA A 131 -17.30 -7.70 19.03
C ALA A 131 -17.34 -7.41 17.52
N PRO A 132 -17.25 -8.44 16.64
CA PRO A 132 -17.18 -8.29 15.19
C PRO A 132 -18.30 -7.44 14.56
N ASN A 133 -19.50 -7.51 15.11
CA ASN A 133 -20.63 -6.68 14.66
C ASN A 133 -20.41 -5.18 14.93
N VAL A 134 -19.79 -4.83 16.05
CA VAL A 134 -19.44 -3.44 16.40
C VAL A 134 -18.36 -2.92 15.45
N ILE A 135 -17.31 -3.73 15.19
CA ILE A 135 -16.26 -3.39 14.23
C ILE A 135 -16.86 -3.13 12.86
N ARG A 136 -17.76 -4.00 12.41
CA ARG A 136 -18.44 -3.89 11.10
C ARG A 136 -19.30 -2.62 11.01
N GLU A 137 -20.02 -2.28 12.06
CA GLU A 137 -20.79 -1.04 12.14
C GLU A 137 -19.89 0.19 11.99
N GLN A 138 -18.78 0.24 12.74
CA GLN A 138 -17.83 1.34 12.65
C GLN A 138 -17.12 1.40 11.28
N LEU A 139 -16.84 0.26 10.68
CA LEU A 139 -16.32 0.21 9.31
C LEU A 139 -17.32 0.75 8.29
N ASN A 140 -18.61 0.41 8.40
CA ASN A 140 -19.65 0.94 7.54
C ASN A 140 -19.76 2.47 7.67
N VAL A 141 -19.71 3.01 8.89
CA VAL A 141 -19.69 4.48 9.12
C VAL A 141 -18.49 5.12 8.41
N TRP A 142 -17.31 4.49 8.47
CA TRP A 142 -16.12 4.96 7.78
C TRP A 142 -16.32 4.93 6.25
N LEU A 143 -16.78 3.81 5.70
CA LEU A 143 -17.02 3.62 4.28
C LEU A 143 -18.01 4.64 3.72
N GLU A 144 -19.17 4.79 4.36
CA GLU A 144 -20.22 5.75 3.94
C GLU A 144 -19.69 7.18 3.90
N LYS A 145 -18.95 7.59 4.94
CA LYS A 145 -18.41 8.94 5.03
C LYS A 145 -17.33 9.21 3.98
N VAL A 146 -16.39 8.28 3.79
CA VAL A 146 -15.30 8.43 2.83
C VAL A 146 -15.81 8.35 1.40
N GLU A 147 -16.63 7.36 1.07
CA GLU A 147 -17.23 7.22 -0.27
C GLU A 147 -18.14 8.40 -0.61
N GLY A 148 -18.95 8.86 0.35
CA GLY A 148 -19.85 10.00 0.15
C GLY A 148 -19.10 11.32 -0.12
N GLN A 149 -17.92 11.52 0.47
CA GLN A 149 -17.13 12.73 0.25
C GLN A 149 -16.20 12.67 -0.96
N THR A 150 -15.76 11.48 -1.34
CA THR A 150 -14.77 11.31 -2.41
C THR A 150 -15.35 10.81 -3.72
N GLY A 151 -16.55 10.24 -3.71
CA GLY A 151 -17.15 9.56 -4.85
C GLY A 151 -16.43 8.25 -5.24
N SER A 152 -15.41 7.84 -4.48
CA SER A 152 -14.57 6.68 -4.78
C SER A 152 -15.14 5.44 -4.11
N ARG A 153 -15.38 4.35 -4.86
CA ARG A 153 -15.67 3.05 -4.25
C ARG A 153 -14.41 2.49 -3.58
N VAL A 154 -14.48 2.22 -2.29
CA VAL A 154 -13.32 1.81 -1.49
C VAL A 154 -12.94 0.35 -1.76
N VAL A 155 -11.66 0.07 -1.84
CA VAL A 155 -11.07 -1.28 -1.82
C VAL A 155 -10.79 -1.66 -0.37
N ILE A 156 -11.14 -2.88 0.05
CA ILE A 156 -10.83 -3.35 1.41
C ILE A 156 -9.65 -4.31 1.36
N TYR A 157 -8.52 -3.91 1.97
CA TYR A 157 -7.45 -4.85 2.28
C TYR A 157 -7.82 -5.64 3.53
N SER A 158 -7.57 -6.95 3.47
CA SER A 158 -7.82 -7.82 4.62
C SER A 158 -7.07 -9.15 4.52
N THR A 159 -7.05 -9.89 5.61
CA THR A 159 -6.60 -11.28 5.69
C THR A 159 -7.79 -12.24 5.63
N PRO A 160 -7.62 -13.50 5.20
CA PRO A 160 -8.74 -14.44 5.05
C PRO A 160 -9.57 -14.66 6.32
N ASP A 161 -8.94 -14.65 7.49
CA ASP A 161 -9.60 -14.74 8.78
C ASP A 161 -10.43 -13.49 9.09
N ALA A 162 -9.89 -12.30 8.81
CA ALA A 162 -10.61 -11.04 9.01
C ALA A 162 -11.75 -10.88 7.98
N VAL A 163 -11.59 -11.32 6.74
CA VAL A 163 -12.69 -11.37 5.76
C VAL A 163 -13.86 -12.18 6.33
N THR A 164 -13.57 -13.38 6.81
CA THR A 164 -14.59 -14.27 7.37
C THR A 164 -15.28 -13.70 8.59
N ALA A 165 -14.53 -13.07 9.49
CA ALA A 165 -15.06 -12.54 10.75
C ALA A 165 -15.76 -11.18 10.61
N LEU A 166 -15.20 -10.28 9.77
CA LEU A 166 -15.54 -8.86 9.81
C LEU A 166 -16.27 -8.35 8.56
N LEU A 167 -16.10 -8.98 7.38
CA LEU A 167 -16.58 -8.41 6.12
C LEU A 167 -17.89 -9.03 5.60
N GLN A 168 -18.59 -9.84 6.40
CA GLN A 168 -19.86 -10.43 6.01
C GLN A 168 -20.91 -9.34 5.66
N GLY A 169 -21.47 -9.41 4.46
CA GLY A 169 -22.46 -8.45 3.94
C GLY A 169 -21.87 -7.13 3.43
N ILE A 170 -20.56 -6.96 3.43
CA ILE A 170 -19.90 -5.79 2.84
C ILE A 170 -19.48 -6.12 1.41
N ASP A 171 -20.15 -5.54 0.43
CA ASP A 171 -19.85 -5.70 -1.00
C ASP A 171 -18.86 -4.61 -1.45
N ARG A 172 -17.58 -4.90 -1.41
CA ARG A 172 -16.50 -4.04 -1.92
C ARG A 172 -15.41 -4.87 -2.58
N PRO A 173 -14.65 -4.29 -3.54
CA PRO A 173 -13.46 -4.96 -4.08
C PRO A 173 -12.48 -5.30 -2.96
N LEU A 174 -11.88 -6.49 -3.01
CA LEU A 174 -10.96 -6.96 -1.99
C LEU A 174 -9.51 -6.93 -2.47
N TRP A 175 -8.63 -6.50 -1.59
CA TRP A 175 -7.19 -6.66 -1.66
C TRP A 175 -6.78 -7.61 -0.53
N ILE A 176 -6.42 -8.84 -0.88
CA ILE A 176 -6.24 -9.92 0.09
C ILE A 176 -4.76 -10.22 0.31
N ARG A 177 -4.36 -10.26 1.58
CA ARG A 177 -3.06 -10.79 1.98
C ARG A 177 -3.14 -12.32 2.09
N SER A 178 -2.36 -13.03 1.28
CA SER A 178 -2.23 -14.48 1.35
C SER A 178 -0.85 -14.92 0.88
N ILE A 179 0.02 -15.31 1.83
CA ILE A 179 1.43 -15.55 1.56
C ILE A 179 1.67 -16.95 0.96
N ALA A 180 0.94 -17.96 1.42
CA ALA A 180 1.22 -19.36 1.05
C ALA A 180 0.64 -19.76 -0.31
N ARG A 181 -0.41 -19.11 -0.77
CA ARG A 181 -1.14 -19.42 -1.98
C ARG A 181 -2.03 -18.27 -2.40
N GLU A 182 -2.41 -18.29 -3.67
CA GLU A 182 -3.42 -17.36 -4.20
C GLU A 182 -4.73 -17.45 -3.39
N PRO A 183 -5.38 -16.30 -3.09
CA PRO A 183 -6.65 -16.29 -2.39
C PRO A 183 -7.72 -17.08 -3.16
N ALA A 184 -8.60 -17.75 -2.42
CA ALA A 184 -9.62 -18.59 -3.04
C ALA A 184 -10.66 -17.78 -3.82
N ASP A 185 -11.24 -16.71 -3.24
CA ASP A 185 -12.26 -15.83 -3.87
C ASP A 185 -12.79 -14.72 -2.97
N PRO A 186 -13.58 -13.80 -3.56
CA PRO A 186 -13.22 -13.00 -4.73
C PRO A 186 -12.20 -11.95 -4.31
N TRP A 187 -11.24 -11.66 -5.16
CA TRP A 187 -10.25 -10.61 -4.90
C TRP A 187 -9.97 -9.81 -6.18
N SER A 188 -9.55 -8.56 -6.01
CA SER A 188 -9.08 -7.70 -7.10
C SER A 188 -7.58 -7.48 -7.04
N PHE A 189 -7.04 -7.34 -5.81
CA PHE A 189 -5.61 -7.20 -5.56
C PHE A 189 -5.17 -8.29 -4.58
N TRP A 190 -3.94 -8.73 -4.71
CA TRP A 190 -3.36 -9.77 -3.87
C TRP A 190 -1.96 -9.39 -3.42
N GLN A 191 -1.79 -9.22 -2.10
CA GLN A 191 -0.48 -9.11 -1.46
C GLN A 191 0.04 -10.52 -1.19
N PHE A 192 1.09 -10.91 -1.91
CA PHE A 192 1.57 -12.30 -1.92
C PHE A 192 2.92 -12.50 -1.23
N ASP A 193 3.74 -11.45 -1.10
CA ASP A 193 5.07 -11.51 -0.50
C ASP A 193 5.31 -10.26 0.37
N PRO A 194 5.44 -10.41 1.71
CA PRO A 194 5.69 -9.29 2.63
C PRO A 194 7.18 -8.95 2.75
N SER A 195 8.04 -9.58 1.98
CA SER A 195 9.50 -9.47 2.12
C SER A 195 10.24 -9.31 0.81
N GLY A 196 9.54 -8.86 -0.21
CA GLY A 196 10.08 -8.58 -1.53
C GLY A 196 11.21 -7.54 -1.51
N ARG A 197 11.94 -7.48 -2.61
CA ARG A 197 12.98 -6.46 -2.83
C ARG A 197 12.72 -5.76 -4.14
N VAL A 198 12.68 -4.43 -4.09
CA VAL A 198 12.44 -3.59 -5.26
C VAL A 198 13.56 -2.55 -5.34
N PRO A 199 14.23 -2.38 -6.48
CA PRO A 199 15.17 -1.29 -6.70
C PRO A 199 14.52 0.06 -6.34
N GLY A 200 15.25 0.90 -5.61
CA GLY A 200 14.73 2.19 -5.13
C GLY A 200 14.12 2.17 -3.73
N ILE A 201 13.97 0.98 -3.12
CA ILE A 201 13.50 0.83 -1.73
C ILE A 201 14.59 0.12 -0.91
N GLU A 202 14.95 0.73 0.20
CA GLU A 202 15.87 0.12 1.16
C GLU A 202 15.10 -0.86 2.06
N GLY A 203 15.55 -2.12 2.10
CA GLY A 203 14.92 -3.14 2.92
C GLY A 203 13.77 -3.90 2.20
N PRO A 204 12.96 -4.65 2.96
CA PRO A 204 11.83 -5.40 2.44
C PRO A 204 10.64 -4.47 2.12
N VAL A 205 9.85 -4.89 1.15
CA VAL A 205 8.60 -4.23 0.76
C VAL A 205 7.57 -5.28 0.38
N ASP A 206 6.31 -4.99 0.66
CA ASP A 206 5.19 -5.83 0.28
C ASP A 206 5.00 -5.82 -1.24
N LEU A 207 4.83 -7.02 -1.83
CA LEU A 207 4.59 -7.18 -3.26
C LEU A 207 3.14 -7.57 -3.53
N ASP A 208 2.55 -6.87 -4.49
CA ASP A 208 1.16 -7.01 -4.88
C ASP A 208 1.00 -7.36 -6.36
N VAL A 209 -0.12 -7.96 -6.70
CA VAL A 209 -0.58 -8.07 -8.08
C VAL A 209 -2.04 -7.64 -8.19
N PHE A 210 -2.40 -7.10 -9.35
CA PHE A 210 -3.79 -6.90 -9.74
C PHE A 210 -4.27 -8.09 -10.59
N ARG A 211 -5.49 -8.56 -10.32
CA ARG A 211 -6.05 -9.76 -11.00
C ARG A 211 -6.37 -9.51 -12.47
N GLY A 212 -6.73 -8.30 -12.81
CA GLY A 212 -7.17 -7.91 -14.15
C GLY A 212 -6.03 -7.53 -15.10
N ALA A 213 -6.41 -7.22 -16.33
CA ALA A 213 -5.50 -6.69 -17.32
C ALA A 213 -5.14 -5.20 -17.07
N PRO A 214 -4.06 -4.67 -17.65
CA PRO A 214 -3.70 -3.25 -17.52
C PRO A 214 -4.84 -2.29 -17.85
N ALA A 215 -5.63 -2.56 -18.89
CA ALA A 215 -6.77 -1.72 -19.27
C ALA A 215 -7.89 -1.72 -18.22
N GLU A 216 -8.05 -2.81 -17.45
CA GLU A 216 -9.02 -2.88 -16.36
C GLU A 216 -8.55 -2.06 -15.14
N LEU A 217 -7.25 -2.06 -14.85
CA LEU A 217 -6.69 -1.14 -13.85
C LEU A 217 -6.96 0.31 -14.24
N GLU A 218 -6.73 0.66 -15.52
CA GLU A 218 -7.02 1.99 -16.03
C GLU A 218 -8.49 2.40 -15.83
N SER A 219 -9.43 1.47 -15.95
CA SER A 219 -10.85 1.75 -15.74
C SER A 219 -11.19 2.07 -14.28
N LEU A 220 -10.41 1.58 -13.32
CA LEU A 220 -10.54 1.94 -11.90
C LEU A 220 -10.05 3.36 -11.60
N LEU A 221 -9.30 3.96 -12.51
CA LEU A 221 -8.67 5.28 -12.35
C LEU A 221 -9.57 6.42 -12.83
N GLN A 222 -10.79 6.13 -13.30
CA GLN A 222 -11.71 7.18 -13.74
C GLN A 222 -12.00 8.11 -12.56
N PRO A 223 -11.81 9.44 -12.72
CA PRO A 223 -12.26 10.37 -11.70
C PRO A 223 -13.75 10.16 -11.51
N ALA A 224 -14.21 10.11 -10.27
CA ALA A 224 -15.62 10.18 -9.97
C ALA A 224 -16.17 11.43 -10.66
N ARG A 225 -17.13 11.25 -11.55
CA ARG A 225 -17.82 12.32 -12.28
C ARG A 225 -18.66 13.14 -11.32
#